data_eb7bbbd6886920b028bd048b2e5a070f
#
_entry.id   eb7bbbd6886920b028bd048b2e5a070f
#
_cell.length_a   1.000
_cell.length_b   1.000
_cell.length_c   1.000
_cell.angle_alpha   90.00
_cell.angle_beta   90.00
_cell.angle_gamma   90.00
#
_symmetry.space_group_name_H-M   'P 1'
#
loop_
_entity.id
_entity.type
_entity.pdbx_description
1 polymer ?
#
loop_
_entity_poly.entity_id
_entity_poly.type
_entity_poly.pdbx_seq_one_letter_code
_entity_poly.pdbx_strand_id
1 'polypeptide(L)'
;MKDVIVIKIGGVAAQKLSGKFIKQMQAWIAAGKKIVVVHGGGLVINQLMKERQLPTHKVKGLRVTAKSDLPIIEQALLGQVGRMLTQELNDSDIESLQLVSLWERQFRRILSTKTSMVMSVR
;
A
#
# COMPACT_ATOMS: atom_id res chain seq x y z
N MET A 1 -20.69 -7.13 1.22
CA MET A 1 -19.70 -6.15 0.76
C MET A 1 -19.67 -6.06 -0.76
N LYS A 2 -20.80 -5.72 -1.34
CA LYS A 2 -20.95 -5.67 -2.81
C LYS A 2 -20.11 -4.57 -3.49
N ASP A 3 -19.64 -3.59 -2.75
CA ASP A 3 -19.12 -2.35 -3.32
C ASP A 3 -17.67 -2.06 -2.94
N VAL A 4 -16.91 -3.11 -2.65
CA VAL A 4 -15.48 -3.00 -2.34
C VAL A 4 -14.66 -3.38 -3.57
N ILE A 5 -13.75 -2.50 -3.97
CA ILE A 5 -12.78 -2.74 -5.02
C ILE A 5 -11.41 -2.86 -4.37
N VAL A 6 -10.75 -3.99 -4.56
CA VAL A 6 -9.39 -4.22 -4.07
C VAL A 6 -8.42 -4.04 -5.23
N ILE A 7 -7.45 -3.15 -5.06
CA ILE A 7 -6.47 -2.83 -6.08
C ILE A 7 -5.08 -3.19 -5.56
N LYS A 8 -4.38 -4.04 -6.29
CA LYS A 8 -2.96 -4.34 -6.03
C LYS A 8 -2.10 -3.41 -6.87
N ILE A 9 -1.23 -2.65 -6.22
CA ILE A 9 -0.27 -1.76 -6.88
C ILE A 9 1.13 -2.32 -6.71
N GLY A 10 1.80 -2.57 -7.83
CA GLY A 10 3.19 -3.07 -7.85
C GLY A 10 4.21 -1.93 -7.78
N GLY A 11 5.47 -2.29 -7.55
CA GLY A 11 6.61 -1.43 -7.25
C GLY A 11 6.71 -0.08 -7.95
N VAL A 12 6.85 -0.06 -9.27
CA VAL A 12 7.03 1.21 -10.00
C VAL A 12 5.78 2.09 -9.95
N ALA A 13 4.60 1.47 -10.10
CA ALA A 13 3.33 2.20 -10.05
C ALA A 13 3.04 2.81 -8.68
N ALA A 14 3.58 2.21 -7.61
CA ALA A 14 3.42 2.73 -6.26
C ALA A 14 4.23 4.01 -5.99
N GLN A 15 5.24 4.31 -6.80
CA GLN A 15 6.05 5.52 -6.64
C GLN A 15 5.30 6.77 -7.08
N LYS A 16 4.48 6.65 -8.10
CA LYS A 16 3.64 7.74 -8.59
C LYS A 16 2.41 7.19 -9.30
N LEU A 17 1.25 7.55 -8.80
CA LEU A 17 -0.01 7.17 -9.42
C LEU A 17 -0.27 8.04 -10.66
N SER A 18 -0.77 7.41 -11.73
CA SER A 18 -1.14 8.19 -12.92
C SER A 18 -2.41 9.00 -12.66
N GLY A 19 -2.52 10.16 -13.32
CA GLY A 19 -3.73 10.98 -13.23
C GLY A 19 -4.98 10.24 -13.72
N LYS A 20 -4.81 9.39 -14.72
CA LYS A 20 -5.89 8.54 -15.25
C LYS A 20 -6.41 7.55 -14.20
N PHE A 21 -5.50 6.93 -13.45
CA PHE A 21 -5.84 6.01 -12.36
C PHE A 21 -6.56 6.74 -11.21
N ILE A 22 -6.06 7.91 -10.83
CA ILE A 22 -6.70 8.74 -9.79
C ILE A 22 -8.12 9.13 -10.20
N LYS A 23 -8.33 9.54 -11.45
CA LYS A 23 -9.67 9.86 -11.97
C LYS A 23 -10.59 8.64 -11.92
N GLN A 24 -10.08 7.46 -12.23
CA GLN A 24 -10.87 6.23 -12.13
C GLN A 24 -11.28 5.93 -10.69
N MET A 25 -10.36 6.10 -9.74
CA MET A 25 -10.68 5.94 -8.31
C MET A 25 -11.74 6.93 -7.86
N GLN A 26 -11.62 8.19 -8.25
CA GLN A 26 -12.60 9.24 -7.94
C GLN A 26 -13.99 8.88 -8.51
N ALA A 27 -14.04 8.34 -9.72
CA ALA A 27 -15.29 7.90 -10.34
C ALA A 27 -15.93 6.73 -9.58
N TRP A 28 -15.15 5.77 -9.15
CA TRP A 28 -15.66 4.67 -8.33
C TRP A 28 -16.20 5.13 -6.99
N ILE A 29 -15.50 6.05 -6.33
CA ILE A 29 -15.94 6.61 -5.05
C ILE A 29 -17.25 7.40 -5.23
N ALA A 30 -17.34 8.20 -6.30
CA ALA A 30 -18.56 8.91 -6.63
C ALA A 30 -19.74 7.97 -6.90
N ALA A 31 -19.47 6.77 -7.41
CA ALA A 31 -20.47 5.72 -7.63
C ALA A 31 -20.79 4.91 -6.37
N GLY A 32 -20.28 5.30 -5.21
CA GLY A 32 -20.53 4.61 -3.94
C GLY A 32 -19.63 3.41 -3.67
N LYS A 33 -18.58 3.20 -4.47
CA LYS A 33 -17.63 2.10 -4.25
C LYS A 33 -16.63 2.45 -3.15
N LYS A 34 -16.20 1.44 -2.43
CA LYS A 34 -15.11 1.54 -1.46
C LYS A 34 -13.85 0.96 -2.05
N ILE A 35 -12.72 1.61 -1.81
CA ILE A 35 -11.46 1.18 -2.38
C ILE A 35 -10.51 0.72 -1.28
N VAL A 36 -9.89 -0.42 -1.49
CA VAL A 36 -8.80 -0.95 -0.68
C VAL A 36 -7.59 -1.09 -1.58
N VAL A 37 -6.56 -0.32 -1.31
CA VAL A 37 -5.30 -0.39 -2.05
C VAL A 37 -4.34 -1.27 -1.28
N VAL A 38 -3.84 -2.30 -1.95
CA VAL A 38 -2.83 -3.21 -1.42
C VAL A 38 -1.55 -2.99 -2.22
N HIS A 39 -0.45 -2.76 -1.53
CA HIS A 39 0.83 -2.46 -2.18
C HIS A 39 1.98 -3.28 -1.63
N GLY A 40 2.99 -3.48 -2.45
CA GLY A 40 4.31 -3.94 -2.03
C GLY A 40 5.29 -2.77 -1.95
N GLY A 41 6.55 -3.06 -1.82
CA GLY A 41 7.61 -2.05 -1.70
C GLY A 41 8.97 -2.54 -2.16
N GLY A 42 9.00 -3.47 -3.12
CA GLY A 42 10.22 -4.14 -3.55
C GLY A 42 11.36 -3.19 -3.93
N LEU A 43 11.06 -2.12 -4.66
CA LEU A 43 12.07 -1.14 -5.06
C LEU A 43 12.63 -0.38 -3.86
N VAL A 44 11.77 0.09 -2.97
CA VAL A 44 12.20 0.82 -1.77
C VAL A 44 12.95 -0.11 -0.82
N ILE A 45 12.47 -1.34 -0.66
CA ILE A 45 13.16 -2.36 0.15
C ILE A 45 14.57 -2.61 -0.40
N ASN A 46 14.70 -2.82 -1.70
CA ASN A 46 16.00 -3.06 -2.34
C ASN A 46 16.94 -1.87 -2.14
N GLN A 47 16.43 -0.65 -2.27
CA GLN A 47 17.21 0.56 -2.06
C GLN A 47 17.71 0.66 -0.62
N LEU A 48 16.83 0.47 0.36
CA LEU A 48 17.22 0.50 1.77
C LEU A 48 18.23 -0.59 2.12
N MET A 49 18.06 -1.80 1.59
CA MET A 49 19.01 -2.89 1.79
C MET A 49 20.39 -2.54 1.21
N LYS A 50 20.40 -1.93 0.02
CA LYS A 50 21.63 -1.47 -0.62
C LYS A 50 22.33 -0.38 0.17
N GLU A 51 21.59 0.62 0.63
CA GLU A 51 22.11 1.73 1.44
C GLU A 51 22.72 1.24 2.75
N ARG A 52 22.17 0.18 3.32
CA ARG A 52 22.66 -0.44 4.55
C ARG A 52 23.63 -1.58 4.30
N GLN A 53 24.04 -1.79 3.05
CA GLN A 53 24.99 -2.85 2.63
C GLN A 53 24.55 -4.25 3.06
N LEU A 54 23.23 -4.50 3.02
CA LEU A 54 22.65 -5.79 3.36
C LEU A 54 22.37 -6.61 2.11
N PRO A 55 22.63 -7.94 2.13
CA PRO A 55 22.35 -8.79 0.98
C PRO A 55 20.84 -8.99 0.78
N THR A 56 20.45 -9.00 -0.50
CA THR A 56 19.10 -9.34 -0.90
C THR A 56 19.05 -10.78 -1.38
N HIS A 57 18.20 -11.61 -0.80
CA HIS A 57 18.04 -12.99 -1.18
C HIS A 57 16.73 -13.21 -1.91
N LYS A 58 16.79 -13.88 -3.07
CA LYS A 58 15.62 -14.30 -3.84
C LYS A 58 15.72 -15.79 -4.15
N VAL A 59 14.61 -16.48 -3.96
CA VAL A 59 14.46 -17.88 -4.36
C VAL A 59 13.29 -17.95 -5.35
N LYS A 60 13.55 -18.41 -6.57
CA LYS A 60 12.56 -18.49 -7.67
C LYS A 60 11.83 -17.13 -7.90
N GLY A 61 12.57 -16.03 -7.86
CA GLY A 61 12.01 -14.69 -8.06
C GLY A 61 11.28 -14.10 -6.84
N LEU A 62 11.12 -14.86 -5.78
CA LEU A 62 10.50 -14.41 -4.55
C LEU A 62 11.56 -13.98 -3.54
N ARG A 63 11.30 -12.87 -2.85
CA ARG A 63 12.19 -12.41 -1.79
C ARG A 63 12.13 -13.36 -0.60
N VAL A 64 13.30 -13.80 -0.16
CA VAL A 64 13.46 -14.49 1.13
C VAL A 64 13.94 -13.47 2.14
N THR A 65 13.14 -13.24 3.17
CA THR A 65 13.41 -12.23 4.18
C THR A 65 13.96 -12.88 5.43
N ALA A 66 15.17 -12.49 5.82
CA ALA A 66 15.73 -12.86 7.11
C ALA A 66 14.97 -12.12 8.22
N LYS A 67 14.80 -12.75 9.39
CA LYS A 67 14.14 -12.15 10.54
C LYS A 67 14.78 -10.82 10.96
N SER A 68 16.10 -10.70 10.83
CA SER A 68 16.86 -9.50 11.12
C SER A 68 16.54 -8.33 10.18
N ASP A 69 16.00 -8.61 8.97
CA ASP A 69 15.67 -7.60 7.97
C ASP A 69 14.24 -7.07 8.08
N LEU A 70 13.40 -7.70 8.92
CA LEU A 70 12.01 -7.29 9.10
C LEU A 70 11.82 -5.80 9.45
N PRO A 71 12.62 -5.20 10.35
CA PRO A 71 12.48 -3.77 10.65
C PRO A 71 12.69 -2.87 9.42
N ILE A 72 13.61 -3.25 8.54
CA ILE A 72 13.89 -2.50 7.31
C ILE A 72 12.72 -2.61 6.34
N ILE A 73 12.14 -3.79 6.21
CA ILE A 73 10.98 -4.03 5.35
C ILE A 73 9.77 -3.28 5.89
N GLU A 74 9.55 -3.28 7.19
CA GLU A 74 8.49 -2.50 7.81
C GLU A 74 8.68 -1.00 7.57
N GLN A 75 9.90 -0.49 7.71
CA GLN A 75 10.22 0.91 7.41
C GLN A 75 9.90 1.25 5.95
N ALA A 76 10.26 0.38 5.01
CA ALA A 76 9.99 0.59 3.59
C ALA A 76 8.50 0.58 3.29
N LEU A 77 7.78 -0.41 3.79
CA LEU A 77 6.36 -0.58 3.48
C LEU A 77 5.48 0.44 4.21
N LEU A 78 5.68 0.60 5.49
CA LEU A 78 4.81 1.43 6.33
C LEU A 78 5.29 2.88 6.39
N GLY A 79 6.59 3.09 6.54
CA GLY A 79 7.18 4.41 6.69
C GLY A 79 7.35 5.19 5.38
N GLN A 80 7.50 4.50 4.25
CA GLN A 80 7.73 5.16 2.98
C GLN A 80 6.60 4.90 1.97
N VAL A 81 6.45 3.70 1.45
CA VAL A 81 5.50 3.42 0.37
C VAL A 81 4.06 3.67 0.78
N GLY A 82 3.62 3.09 1.88
CA GLY A 82 2.25 3.27 2.38
C GLY A 82 1.93 4.72 2.70
N ARG A 83 2.88 5.43 3.30
CA ARG A 83 2.73 6.85 3.62
C ARG A 83 2.65 7.72 2.36
N MET A 84 3.49 7.46 1.37
CA MET A 84 3.49 8.20 0.10
C MET A 84 2.18 8.00 -0.66
N LEU A 85 1.71 6.76 -0.76
CA LEU A 85 0.43 6.46 -1.41
C LEU A 85 -0.73 7.15 -0.71
N THR A 86 -0.79 7.06 0.61
CA THR A 86 -1.85 7.69 1.40
C THR A 86 -1.84 9.21 1.23
N GLN A 87 -0.65 9.82 1.25
CA GLN A 87 -0.49 11.26 1.02
C GLN A 87 -0.95 11.66 -0.38
N GLU A 88 -0.53 10.92 -1.40
CA GLU A 88 -0.90 11.22 -2.79
C GLU A 88 -2.41 11.12 -3.02
N LEU A 89 -3.05 10.11 -2.43
CA LEU A 89 -4.50 9.96 -2.52
C LEU A 89 -5.23 11.11 -1.80
N ASN A 90 -4.80 11.46 -0.60
CA ASN A 90 -5.40 12.57 0.15
C ASN A 90 -5.20 13.91 -0.58
N ASP A 91 -4.03 14.13 -1.19
CA ASP A 91 -3.76 15.32 -2.01
C ASP A 91 -4.63 15.37 -3.27
N SER A 92 -5.18 14.24 -3.68
CA SER A 92 -6.10 14.12 -4.83
C SER A 92 -7.57 14.07 -4.41
N ASP A 93 -7.90 14.56 -3.23
CA ASP A 93 -9.25 14.58 -2.65
C ASP A 93 -9.86 13.17 -2.47
N ILE A 94 -9.01 12.15 -2.35
CA ILE A 94 -9.42 10.79 -2.02
C ILE A 94 -9.06 10.54 -0.57
N GLU A 95 -10.03 10.70 0.32
CA GLU A 95 -9.81 10.47 1.74
C GLU A 95 -9.33 9.04 1.98
N SER A 96 -8.12 8.90 2.52
CA SER A 96 -7.45 7.62 2.64
C SER A 96 -6.78 7.47 4.00
N LEU A 97 -6.78 6.26 4.51
CA LEU A 97 -6.16 5.88 5.76
C LEU A 97 -5.21 4.71 5.54
N GLN A 98 -3.98 4.83 6.03
CA GLN A 98 -3.04 3.72 6.03
C GLN A 98 -3.34 2.78 7.18
N LEU A 99 -3.42 1.49 6.86
CA LEU A 99 -3.66 0.44 7.85
C LEU A 99 -2.37 -0.34 8.08
N VAL A 100 -2.00 -0.48 9.33
CA VAL A 100 -0.77 -1.14 9.75
C VAL A 100 -1.05 -2.55 10.28
N SER A 101 -2.06 -2.68 11.12
CA SER A 101 -2.47 -3.94 11.75
C SER A 101 -3.95 -3.86 12.07
N LEU A 102 -4.69 -4.90 11.73
CA LEU A 102 -6.13 -4.91 11.93
C LEU A 102 -6.63 -6.21 12.54
N TRP A 103 -7.49 -6.05 13.51
CA TRP A 103 -8.41 -7.09 13.96
C TRP A 103 -9.67 -7.03 13.08
N GLU A 104 -10.31 -8.17 12.87
CA GLU A 104 -11.49 -8.28 12.01
C GLU A 104 -12.57 -7.23 12.33
N ARG A 105 -12.81 -6.98 13.63
CA ARG A 105 -13.79 -5.99 14.08
C ARG A 105 -13.44 -4.58 13.61
N GLN A 106 -12.18 -4.19 13.70
CA GLN A 106 -11.70 -2.88 13.26
C GLN A 106 -11.81 -2.73 11.75
N PHE A 107 -11.46 -3.78 11.02
CA PHE A 107 -11.59 -3.81 9.57
C PHE A 107 -13.04 -3.60 9.14
N ARG A 108 -13.99 -4.32 9.74
CA ARG A 108 -15.43 -4.16 9.46
C ARG A 108 -15.91 -2.73 9.77
N ARG A 109 -15.44 -2.16 10.89
CA ARG A 109 -15.80 -0.79 11.27
C ARG A 109 -15.30 0.23 10.24
N ILE A 110 -14.07 0.09 9.76
CA ILE A 110 -13.52 0.97 8.74
C ILE A 110 -14.24 0.78 7.40
N LEU A 111 -14.60 -0.46 7.04
CA LEU A 111 -15.37 -0.73 5.83
C LEU A 111 -16.74 -0.01 5.81
N SER A 112 -17.31 0.31 6.95
CA SER A 112 -18.57 1.04 7.02
C SER A 112 -18.43 2.55 6.80
N THR A 113 -17.21 3.08 6.77
CA THR A 113 -16.94 4.50 6.51
C THR A 113 -16.76 4.76 5.01
N LYS A 114 -16.67 6.03 4.62
CA LYS A 114 -16.38 6.43 3.23
C LYS A 114 -14.88 6.49 2.93
N THR A 115 -14.04 6.27 3.93
CA THR A 115 -12.59 6.38 3.81
C THR A 115 -12.01 5.20 3.05
N SER A 116 -11.16 5.47 2.07
CA SER A 116 -10.38 4.46 1.38
C SER A 116 -9.23 3.96 2.26
N MET A 117 -8.77 2.74 2.02
CA MET A 117 -7.75 2.11 2.83
C MET A 117 -6.50 1.80 2.02
N VAL A 118 -5.36 2.02 2.62
CA VAL A 118 -4.06 1.68 2.05
C VAL A 118 -3.40 0.63 2.95
N MET A 119 -3.08 -0.53 2.40
CA MET A 119 -2.51 -1.65 3.12
C MET A 119 -1.23 -2.14 2.45
N SER A 120 -0.23 -2.50 3.24
CA SER A 120 0.98 -3.13 2.74
C SER A 120 0.88 -4.64 2.75
N VAL A 121 1.53 -5.28 1.77
CA VAL A 121 1.72 -6.73 1.71
C VAL A 121 3.19 -7.02 1.96
N ARG A 122 3.45 -7.87 2.92
CA ARG A 122 4.80 -8.34 3.25
C ARG A 122 5.26 -9.42 2.29
#